data_133775cb49971d483eb721d754ff32da
#
_entry.id   133775cb49971d483eb721d754ff32da
#
_cell.length_a   1.000
_cell.length_b   1.000
_cell.length_c   1.000
_cell.angle_alpha   90.00
_cell.angle_beta   90.00
_cell.angle_gamma   90.00
#
_symmetry.space_group_name_H-M   'P 1'
#
loop_
_entity.id
_entity.type
_entity.pdbx_description
1 polymer ?
#
loop_
_entity_poly.entity_id
_entity_poly.type
_entity_poly.pdbx_seq_one_letter_code
_entity_poly.pdbx_strand_id
1 'polypeptide(L)'
;MNKTHAQSFKLKPSTIPGAGVGVFALHDIDAGVCLALKPRHKIGITRPKEDIAEDLLAYCINNGDGTYTCPPEFNHMHLVWYLNHSDTPNAEKREDGYYSLREIRRGEEILIDYNIFHKPGEEKIQYDTNGKRIRS
;
A
#
# COMPACT_ATOMS: atom_id res chain seq x y z
N MET A 1 -17.87 -16.90 -6.02
CA MET A 1 -16.67 -16.41 -5.30
C MET A 1 -16.38 -14.98 -5.71
N ASN A 2 -16.19 -14.08 -4.74
CA ASN A 2 -15.92 -12.67 -4.98
C ASN A 2 -14.43 -12.45 -5.17
N LYS A 3 -13.94 -12.80 -6.36
CA LYS A 3 -12.55 -12.59 -6.77
C LYS A 3 -12.37 -11.17 -7.32
N THR A 4 -11.13 -10.73 -7.41
CA THR A 4 -10.82 -9.41 -7.96
C THR A 4 -10.40 -9.46 -9.43
N HIS A 5 -10.58 -8.35 -10.11
CA HIS A 5 -10.27 -8.16 -11.52
C HIS A 5 -9.98 -6.67 -11.78
N ALA A 6 -9.83 -6.29 -13.05
CA ALA A 6 -9.43 -4.93 -13.42
C ALA A 6 -10.43 -3.82 -13.03
N GLN A 7 -11.65 -4.19 -12.65
CA GLN A 7 -12.69 -3.22 -12.26
C GLN A 7 -13.14 -3.41 -10.81
N SER A 8 -12.27 -3.95 -9.96
CA SER A 8 -12.59 -4.24 -8.55
C SER A 8 -12.34 -3.06 -7.61
N PHE A 9 -11.56 -2.07 -8.01
CA PHE A 9 -11.10 -1.00 -7.12
C PHE A 9 -11.21 0.36 -7.78
N LYS A 10 -11.32 1.39 -6.93
CA LYS A 10 -11.18 2.78 -7.37
C LYS A 10 -10.42 3.59 -6.32
N LEU A 11 -9.88 4.72 -6.76
CA LEU A 11 -9.28 5.71 -5.88
C LEU A 11 -10.34 6.71 -5.45
N LYS A 12 -10.33 7.08 -4.18
CA LYS A 12 -11.13 8.18 -3.63
C LYS A 12 -10.46 8.66 -2.33
N PRO A 13 -10.91 9.78 -1.75
CA PRO A 13 -10.31 10.25 -0.50
C PRO A 13 -10.32 9.16 0.57
N SER A 14 -9.16 8.98 1.22
CA SER A 14 -8.99 7.97 2.26
C SER A 14 -9.89 8.24 3.45
N THR A 15 -10.29 7.16 4.15
CA THR A 15 -10.97 7.26 5.45
C THR A 15 -10.03 7.77 6.54
N ILE A 16 -8.71 7.72 6.30
CA ILE A 16 -7.70 8.18 7.26
C ILE A 16 -7.46 9.67 7.05
N PRO A 17 -7.71 10.53 8.06
CA PRO A 17 -7.48 11.97 7.91
C PRO A 17 -6.03 12.28 7.50
N GLY A 18 -5.87 13.13 6.49
CA GLY A 18 -4.55 13.56 6.03
C GLY A 18 -3.79 12.56 5.18
N ALA A 19 -4.33 11.36 4.92
CA ALA A 19 -3.65 10.34 4.11
C ALA A 19 -3.82 10.55 2.60
N GLY A 20 -4.58 11.55 2.17
CA GLY A 20 -4.84 11.78 0.76
C GLY A 20 -5.83 10.80 0.17
N VAL A 21 -5.49 10.17 -0.95
CA VAL A 21 -6.36 9.17 -1.58
C VAL A 21 -6.07 7.78 -1.04
N GLY A 22 -7.06 6.90 -1.11
CA GLY A 22 -6.93 5.50 -0.80
C GLY A 22 -7.57 4.63 -1.88
N VAL A 23 -7.42 3.32 -1.72
CA VAL A 23 -7.95 2.31 -2.65
C VAL A 23 -9.19 1.69 -2.02
N PHE A 24 -10.30 1.68 -2.74
CA PHE A 24 -11.59 1.21 -2.22
C PHE A 24 -12.15 0.09 -3.07
N ALA A 25 -12.76 -0.88 -2.42
CA ALA A 25 -13.42 -2.00 -3.09
C ALA A 25 -14.73 -1.56 -3.75
N LEU A 26 -14.96 -2.00 -4.99
CA LEU A 26 -16.19 -1.73 -5.73
C LEU A 26 -17.23 -2.85 -5.59
N HIS A 27 -16.86 -3.97 -4.99
CA HIS A 27 -17.74 -5.10 -4.71
C HIS A 27 -17.20 -5.87 -3.51
N ASP A 28 -17.99 -6.80 -2.96
CA ASP A 28 -17.53 -7.65 -1.88
C ASP A 28 -16.42 -8.59 -2.36
N ILE A 29 -15.43 -8.82 -1.51
CA ILE A 29 -14.27 -9.66 -1.79
C ILE A 29 -14.16 -10.70 -0.69
N ASP A 30 -14.00 -11.96 -1.05
CA ASP A 30 -13.82 -13.05 -0.09
C ASP A 30 -12.46 -12.95 0.60
N ALA A 31 -12.34 -13.57 1.76
CA ALA A 31 -11.05 -13.70 2.46
C ALA A 31 -10.09 -14.59 1.64
N GLY A 32 -8.80 -14.29 1.72
CA GLY A 32 -7.77 -15.12 1.08
C GLY A 32 -7.67 -14.98 -0.44
N VAL A 33 -8.23 -13.92 -0.99
CA VAL A 33 -8.26 -13.69 -2.44
C VAL A 33 -7.13 -12.75 -2.84
N CYS A 34 -6.47 -13.06 -3.95
CA CYS A 34 -5.45 -12.16 -4.53
C CYS A 34 -6.12 -10.87 -5.02
N LEU A 35 -5.58 -9.73 -4.59
CA LEU A 35 -6.11 -8.42 -4.94
C LEU A 35 -5.41 -7.90 -6.21
N ALA A 36 -6.19 -7.58 -7.23
CA ALA A 36 -5.68 -7.11 -8.52
C ALA A 36 -5.24 -5.64 -8.45
N LEU A 37 -4.21 -5.36 -7.65
CA LEU A 37 -3.70 -4.01 -7.39
C LEU A 37 -2.48 -3.66 -8.23
N LYS A 38 -1.81 -4.65 -8.80
CA LYS A 38 -0.61 -4.49 -9.61
C LYS A 38 -0.41 -5.70 -10.51
N PRO A 39 0.42 -5.59 -11.58
CA PRO A 39 0.89 -6.76 -12.31
C PRO A 39 1.65 -7.71 -11.38
N ARG A 40 1.73 -8.98 -11.75
CA ARG A 40 2.41 -9.99 -10.92
C ARG A 40 3.91 -9.80 -10.83
N HIS A 41 4.54 -9.17 -11.83
CA HIS A 41 5.96 -8.90 -11.80
C HIS A 41 6.29 -7.72 -10.87
N LYS A 42 7.56 -7.64 -10.47
CA LYS A 42 8.05 -6.53 -9.65
C LYS A 42 7.92 -5.22 -10.42
N ILE A 43 7.36 -4.19 -9.78
CA ILE A 43 7.07 -2.90 -10.41
C ILE A 43 7.79 -1.72 -9.76
N GLY A 44 8.65 -1.97 -8.77
CA GLY A 44 9.36 -0.90 -8.07
C GLY A 44 10.77 -0.70 -8.62
N ILE A 45 11.27 0.52 -8.53
CA ILE A 45 12.69 0.83 -8.77
C ILE A 45 13.27 1.53 -7.55
N THR A 46 14.58 1.43 -7.37
CA THR A 46 15.27 2.04 -6.25
C THR A 46 15.83 3.40 -6.65
N ARG A 47 15.57 4.41 -5.81
CA ARG A 47 16.15 5.76 -5.98
C ARG A 47 16.77 6.22 -4.67
N PRO A 48 17.87 7.00 -4.72
CA PRO A 48 18.34 7.74 -3.54
C PRO A 48 17.29 8.76 -3.10
N LYS A 49 17.20 9.05 -1.81
CA LYS A 49 16.24 10.01 -1.26
C LYS A 49 16.31 11.38 -1.97
N GLU A 50 17.51 11.86 -2.25
CA GLU A 50 17.76 13.16 -2.89
C GLU A 50 17.21 13.26 -4.30
N ASP A 51 16.93 12.14 -4.95
CA ASP A 51 16.37 12.09 -6.30
C ASP A 51 14.84 12.04 -6.33
N ILE A 52 14.20 12.17 -5.15
CA ILE A 52 12.75 12.07 -5.01
C ILE A 52 12.22 13.40 -4.48
N ALA A 53 11.23 13.97 -5.17
CA ALA A 53 10.54 15.16 -4.68
C ALA A 53 9.92 14.85 -3.30
N GLU A 54 10.07 15.78 -2.35
CA GLU A 54 9.60 15.59 -0.98
C GLU A 54 8.12 15.19 -0.91
N ASP A 55 7.30 15.82 -1.74
CA ASP A 55 5.86 15.55 -1.80
C ASP A 55 5.52 14.12 -2.28
N LEU A 56 6.47 13.42 -2.89
CA LEU A 56 6.27 12.08 -3.42
C LEU A 56 6.83 10.98 -2.52
N LEU A 57 7.57 11.34 -1.48
CA LEU A 57 8.16 10.36 -0.56
C LEU A 57 7.10 9.47 0.12
N ALA A 58 5.92 10.01 0.36
CA ALA A 58 4.82 9.27 0.99
C ALA A 58 4.36 8.06 0.18
N TYR A 59 4.62 8.04 -1.14
CA TYR A 59 4.28 6.92 -2.01
C TYR A 59 5.40 5.91 -2.16
N CYS A 60 6.54 6.11 -1.49
CA CYS A 60 7.71 5.28 -1.64
C CYS A 60 7.97 4.49 -0.37
N ILE A 61 8.65 3.36 -0.51
CA ILE A 61 9.03 2.49 0.60
C ILE A 61 10.46 2.81 1.01
N ASN A 62 10.64 3.24 2.26
CA ASN A 62 11.96 3.51 2.81
C ASN A 62 12.72 2.19 3.03
N ASN A 63 13.86 2.03 2.36
CA ASN A 63 14.68 0.82 2.48
C ASN A 63 15.61 0.83 3.70
N GLY A 64 15.69 1.96 4.42
CA GLY A 64 16.49 2.06 5.63
C GLY A 64 17.98 2.36 5.42
N ASP A 65 18.41 2.50 4.16
CA ASP A 65 19.81 2.71 3.77
C ASP A 65 20.05 4.02 3.01
N GLY A 66 19.10 4.95 3.08
CA GLY A 66 19.15 6.19 2.32
C GLY A 66 18.50 6.09 0.94
N THR A 67 18.00 4.92 0.58
CA THR A 67 17.28 4.69 -0.67
C THR A 67 15.82 4.34 -0.43
N TYR A 68 15.02 4.49 -1.49
CA TYR A 68 13.60 4.18 -1.47
C TYR A 68 13.23 3.31 -2.66
N THR A 69 12.29 2.41 -2.45
CA THR A 69 11.63 1.68 -3.54
C THR A 69 10.42 2.49 -3.99
N CYS A 70 10.40 2.85 -5.27
CA CYS A 70 9.47 3.83 -5.82
C CYS A 70 8.72 3.28 -7.02
N PRO A 71 7.56 3.89 -7.36
CA PRO A 71 6.99 3.67 -8.69
C PRO A 71 8.01 4.03 -9.76
N PRO A 72 8.12 3.25 -10.85
CA PRO A 72 9.00 3.62 -11.96
C PRO A 72 8.67 4.99 -12.54
N GLU A 73 7.38 5.30 -12.66
CA GLU A 73 6.87 6.59 -13.11
C GLU A 73 5.78 7.07 -12.17
N PHE A 74 5.98 8.23 -11.55
CA PHE A 74 4.99 8.80 -10.63
C PHE A 74 3.70 9.24 -11.33
N ASN A 75 3.74 9.46 -12.64
CA ASN A 75 2.56 9.83 -13.41
C ASN A 75 1.71 8.63 -13.84
N HIS A 76 2.22 7.41 -13.65
CA HIS A 76 1.55 6.16 -14.03
C HIS A 76 1.74 5.13 -12.92
N MET A 77 1.08 5.36 -11.78
CA MET A 77 1.23 4.51 -10.62
C MET A 77 0.12 3.45 -10.57
N HIS A 78 0.51 2.19 -10.34
CA HIS A 78 -0.46 1.13 -10.05
C HIS A 78 -1.16 1.40 -8.71
N LEU A 79 -2.35 0.84 -8.53
CA LEU A 79 -3.16 1.04 -7.32
C LEU A 79 -2.41 0.71 -6.04
N VAL A 80 -1.51 -0.27 -6.08
CA VAL A 80 -0.75 -0.71 -4.92
C VAL A 80 0.03 0.43 -4.23
N TRP A 81 0.44 1.44 -5.00
CA TRP A 81 1.20 2.57 -4.47
C TRP A 81 0.36 3.56 -3.65
N TYR A 82 -0.98 3.43 -3.71
CA TYR A 82 -1.92 4.29 -2.98
C TYR A 82 -2.49 3.62 -1.72
N LEU A 83 -2.03 2.40 -1.38
CA LEU A 83 -2.50 1.70 -0.19
C LEU A 83 -2.05 2.46 1.06
N ASN A 84 -2.96 2.65 2.00
CA ASN A 84 -2.67 3.33 3.25
C ASN A 84 -2.43 2.34 4.38
N HIS A 85 -1.80 2.84 5.46
CA HIS A 85 -1.41 2.05 6.61
C HIS A 85 -2.56 1.87 7.60
N SER A 86 -2.64 0.69 8.22
CA SER A 86 -3.45 0.42 9.40
C SER A 86 -2.74 -0.61 10.27
N ASP A 87 -2.88 -0.46 11.59
CA ASP A 87 -2.43 -1.49 12.53
C ASP A 87 -3.40 -2.66 12.58
N THR A 88 -4.60 -2.48 12.00
CA THR A 88 -5.62 -3.53 11.86
C THR A 88 -5.98 -3.69 10.38
N PRO A 89 -5.04 -4.16 9.56
CA PRO A 89 -5.22 -4.20 8.11
C PRO A 89 -6.25 -5.23 7.68
N ASN A 90 -6.82 -5.04 6.48
CA ASN A 90 -7.68 -6.03 5.86
C ASN A 90 -7.01 -6.75 4.68
N ALA A 91 -5.76 -6.42 4.40
CA ALA A 91 -4.97 -7.05 3.35
C ALA A 91 -3.53 -7.21 3.78
N GLU A 92 -2.81 -8.12 3.15
CA GLU A 92 -1.39 -8.35 3.42
C GLU A 92 -0.63 -8.60 2.14
N LYS A 93 0.65 -8.27 2.17
CA LYS A 93 1.58 -8.62 1.11
C LYS A 93 2.07 -10.04 1.31
N ARG A 94 2.03 -10.84 0.23
CA ARG A 94 2.68 -12.15 0.14
C ARG A 94 3.70 -12.12 -0.99
N GLU A 95 4.41 -13.20 -1.20
CA GLU A 95 5.50 -13.30 -2.18
C GLU A 95 5.07 -12.88 -3.59
N ASP A 96 3.87 -13.28 -4.01
CA ASP A 96 3.37 -13.08 -5.37
C ASP A 96 2.33 -11.96 -5.50
N GLY A 97 2.04 -11.22 -4.43
CA GLY A 97 1.06 -10.14 -4.48
C GLY A 97 0.44 -9.82 -3.15
N TYR A 98 -0.71 -9.16 -3.20
CA TYR A 98 -1.47 -8.77 -2.02
C TYR A 98 -2.73 -9.61 -1.93
N TYR A 99 -3.12 -9.98 -0.71
CA TYR A 99 -4.24 -10.88 -0.45
C TYR A 99 -5.12 -10.31 0.65
N SER A 100 -6.44 -10.53 0.53
CA SER A 100 -7.39 -10.17 1.59
C SER A 100 -7.18 -11.07 2.81
N LEU A 101 -7.13 -10.46 4.00
CA LEU A 101 -7.03 -11.17 5.28
C LEU A 101 -8.39 -11.66 5.78
N ARG A 102 -9.44 -10.97 5.38
CA ARG A 102 -10.83 -11.26 5.74
C ARG A 102 -11.72 -10.84 4.60
N GLU A 103 -13.02 -11.08 4.73
CA GLU A 103 -13.98 -10.52 3.79
C GLU A 103 -13.88 -9.00 3.79
N ILE A 104 -13.83 -8.42 2.59
CA ILE A 104 -13.85 -6.97 2.37
C ILE A 104 -15.17 -6.65 1.69
N ARG A 105 -15.91 -5.70 2.25
CA ARG A 105 -17.19 -5.31 1.68
C ARG A 105 -17.05 -4.15 0.72
N ARG A 106 -17.98 -4.08 -0.23
CA ARG A 106 -18.06 -2.93 -1.14
C ARG A 106 -17.99 -1.63 -0.35
N GLY A 107 -17.13 -0.72 -0.80
CA GLY A 107 -16.95 0.59 -0.18
C GLY A 107 -15.90 0.63 0.91
N GLU A 108 -15.37 -0.51 1.34
CA GLU A 108 -14.26 -0.51 2.31
C GLU A 108 -12.96 -0.09 1.66
N GLU A 109 -12.15 0.64 2.42
CA GLU A 109 -10.77 0.96 2.02
C GLU A 109 -9.86 -0.24 2.23
N ILE A 110 -8.96 -0.49 1.27
CA ILE A 110 -7.94 -1.54 1.38
C ILE A 110 -6.76 -0.96 2.15
N LEU A 111 -6.45 -1.58 3.28
CA LEU A 111 -5.41 -1.12 4.21
C LEU A 111 -4.41 -2.24 4.48
N ILE A 112 -3.14 -1.87 4.55
CA ILE A 112 -2.06 -2.80 4.87
C ILE A 112 -1.24 -2.28 6.05
N ASP A 113 -0.49 -3.15 6.68
CA ASP A 113 0.49 -2.75 7.71
C ASP A 113 1.81 -2.45 7.01
N TYR A 114 2.26 -1.19 7.00
CA TYR A 114 3.51 -0.78 6.37
C TYR A 114 4.74 -1.46 6.99
N ASN A 115 4.63 -1.95 8.21
CA ASN A 115 5.74 -2.65 8.87
C ASN A 115 6.09 -3.99 8.20
N ILE A 116 5.24 -4.51 7.31
CA ILE A 116 5.56 -5.71 6.51
C ILE A 116 6.76 -5.51 5.59
N PHE A 117 7.14 -4.27 5.29
CA PHE A 117 8.29 -3.97 4.43
C PHE A 117 9.61 -3.98 5.19
N HIS A 118 9.58 -4.16 6.52
CA HIS A 118 10.79 -4.26 7.33
C HIS A 118 11.43 -5.64 7.19
N LYS A 119 12.76 -5.64 7.15
CA LYS A 119 13.52 -6.88 7.16
C LYS A 119 13.50 -7.49 8.58
N PRO A 120 13.64 -8.83 8.70
CA PRO A 120 13.74 -9.44 10.02
C PRO A 120 14.87 -8.81 10.83
N GLY A 121 14.59 -8.48 12.11
CA GLY A 121 15.55 -7.86 13.00
C GLY A 121 15.59 -6.35 12.99
N GLU A 122 14.91 -5.69 12.07
CA GLU A 122 14.75 -4.23 12.09
C GLU A 122 13.66 -3.81 13.06
N GLU A 123 13.85 -2.64 13.68
CA GLU A 123 12.78 -2.06 14.50
C GLU A 123 11.58 -1.71 13.66
N LYS A 124 10.39 -1.97 14.18
CA LYS A 124 9.15 -1.56 13.53
C LYS A 124 9.04 -0.05 13.53
N ILE A 125 8.73 0.51 12.37
CA ILE A 125 8.40 1.92 12.25
C ILE A 125 6.97 2.11 12.76
N GLN A 126 6.79 3.12 13.60
CA GLN A 126 5.46 3.53 14.05
C GLN A 126 4.93 4.61 13.11
N TYR A 127 3.63 4.51 12.83
CA TYR A 127 2.92 5.48 12.00
C TYR A 127 1.80 6.11 12.80
N ASP A 128 1.59 7.40 12.59
CA ASP A 128 0.47 8.11 13.21
C ASP A 128 -0.85 7.80 12.47
N THR A 129 -1.94 8.40 12.93
CA THR A 129 -3.25 8.19 12.33
C THR A 129 -3.36 8.70 10.90
N ASN A 130 -2.42 9.53 10.46
CA ASN A 130 -2.35 10.05 9.10
C ASN A 130 -1.38 9.26 8.22
N GLY A 131 -0.85 8.14 8.73
CA GLY A 131 0.10 7.33 8.00
C GLY A 131 1.51 7.91 7.93
N LYS A 132 1.82 8.95 8.72
CA LYS A 132 3.16 9.52 8.79
C LYS A 132 4.02 8.75 9.78
N ARG A 133 5.28 8.55 9.42
CA ARG A 133 6.26 7.91 10.29
C ARG A 133 6.46 8.73 11.55
N ILE A 134 6.30 8.07 12.70
CA ILE A 134 6.62 8.66 14.00
C ILE A 134 8.11 8.42 14.25
N ARG A 135 8.85 9.50 14.48
CA ARG A 135 10.26 9.40 14.86
C ARG A 135 10.35 9.03 16.34
N SER A 136 11.09 8.00 16.61
CA SER A 136 11.49 7.65 17.97
C SER A 136 12.61 8.53 18.46
#